data_0d94eef13aa36c02689d40de64185698
#
_entry.id   0d94eef13aa36c02689d40de64185698
#
_cell.length_a   1.000
_cell.length_b   1.000
_cell.length_c   1.000
_cell.angle_alpha   90.00
_cell.angle_beta   90.00
_cell.angle_gamma   90.00
#
_symmetry.space_group_name_H-M   'P 1'
#
loop_
_entity.id
_entity.type
_entity.pdbx_description
1 polymer ?
#
loop_
_entity_poly.entity_id
_entity_poly.type
_entity_poly.pdbx_seq_one_letter_code
_entity_poly.pdbx_strand_id
1 'polypeptide(L)'
;KLKYLDIDNESRKVCAKQYIQGIDNLKIRVPSVKDWNAHVFHIFPILCENRDELQRYLAENEVQTIIHYPIPPHRQECYKDWNDIKLPITERIHAEELSLPISPVISSHDINFIIELINNKTW
;
A
#
# COMPACT_ATOMS: atom_id res chain seq x y z
N LYS A 1 -22.36 7.59 10.81
CA LYS A 1 -21.18 7.24 9.95
C LYS A 1 -21.55 7.23 8.46
N LEU A 2 -22.63 6.55 8.01
CA LEU A 2 -23.01 6.48 6.59
C LEU A 2 -23.23 7.86 5.93
N LYS A 3 -23.70 8.84 6.68
CA LYS A 3 -23.93 10.21 6.18
C LYS A 3 -22.66 10.87 5.59
N TYR A 4 -21.47 10.46 6.02
CA TYR A 4 -20.21 11.06 5.60
C TYR A 4 -19.38 10.14 4.68
N LEU A 5 -19.90 8.95 4.35
CA LEU A 5 -19.16 7.92 3.63
C LEU A 5 -18.63 8.39 2.27
N ASP A 6 -19.46 9.08 1.51
CA ASP A 6 -19.07 9.56 0.18
C ASP A 6 -17.97 10.62 0.25
N ILE A 7 -18.07 11.54 1.22
CA ILE A 7 -17.03 12.56 1.46
C ILE A 7 -15.71 11.90 1.88
N ASP A 8 -15.79 10.93 2.78
CA ASP A 8 -14.63 10.18 3.26
C ASP A 8 -13.96 9.39 2.11
N ASN A 9 -14.75 8.81 1.22
CA ASN A 9 -14.24 8.09 0.05
C ASN A 9 -13.57 9.03 -0.96
N GLU A 10 -14.16 10.20 -1.23
CA GLU A 10 -13.54 11.19 -2.11
C GLU A 10 -12.23 11.73 -1.52
N SER A 11 -12.16 11.96 -0.21
CA SER A 11 -10.91 12.34 0.47
C SER A 11 -9.81 11.28 0.27
N ARG A 12 -10.13 9.98 0.42
CA ARG A 12 -9.18 8.89 0.16
C ARG A 12 -8.75 8.84 -1.31
N LYS A 13 -9.65 9.09 -2.26
CA LYS A 13 -9.31 9.15 -3.69
C LYS A 13 -8.32 10.28 -3.99
N VAL A 14 -8.48 11.45 -3.36
CA VAL A 14 -7.54 12.56 -3.48
C VAL A 14 -6.16 12.14 -2.99
N CYS A 15 -6.06 11.53 -1.80
CA CYS A 15 -4.80 11.02 -1.26
C CYS A 15 -4.17 9.97 -2.20
N ALA A 16 -4.95 9.04 -2.72
CA ALA A 16 -4.47 8.01 -3.64
C ALA A 16 -3.92 8.61 -4.95
N LYS A 17 -4.58 9.64 -5.50
CA LYS A 17 -4.10 10.37 -6.67
C LYS A 17 -2.75 11.03 -6.40
N GLN A 18 -2.60 11.65 -5.23
CA GLN A 18 -1.34 12.28 -4.80
C GLN A 18 -0.19 11.27 -4.77
N TYR A 19 -0.40 10.10 -4.15
CA TYR A 19 0.59 9.03 -4.13
C TYR A 19 0.95 8.53 -5.54
N ILE A 20 -0.05 8.23 -6.38
CA ILE A 20 0.17 7.70 -7.73
C ILE A 20 0.92 8.69 -8.61
N GLN A 21 0.66 9.99 -8.45
CA GLN A 21 1.30 11.04 -9.23
C GLN A 21 2.67 11.46 -8.70
N GLY A 22 2.88 11.32 -7.37
CA GLY A 22 4.07 11.82 -6.71
C GLY A 22 5.18 10.78 -6.53
N ILE A 23 4.85 9.49 -6.41
CA ILE A 23 5.88 8.44 -6.26
C ILE A 23 6.50 8.15 -7.62
N ASP A 24 7.80 8.48 -7.76
CA ASP A 24 8.59 8.29 -8.98
C ASP A 24 9.79 7.34 -8.80
N ASN A 25 9.96 6.76 -7.61
CA ASN A 25 11.02 5.79 -7.32
C ASN A 25 10.80 4.49 -8.11
N LEU A 26 11.74 4.15 -9.01
CA LEU A 26 11.65 3.01 -9.92
C LEU A 26 11.59 1.64 -9.22
N LYS A 27 11.93 1.56 -7.94
CA LYS A 27 11.80 0.33 -7.12
C LYS A 27 10.40 0.12 -6.56
N ILE A 28 9.53 1.12 -6.70
CA ILE A 28 8.17 1.12 -6.15
C ILE A 28 7.16 1.01 -7.29
N ARG A 29 6.23 0.08 -7.15
CA ARG A 29 5.07 -0.04 -8.05
C ARG A 29 3.82 0.40 -7.32
N VAL A 30 3.20 1.45 -7.83
CA VAL A 30 1.90 1.96 -7.35
C VAL A 30 0.75 1.28 -8.09
N PRO A 31 -0.47 1.27 -7.52
CA PRO A 31 -1.66 0.72 -8.18
C PRO A 31 -1.96 1.41 -9.52
N SER A 32 -2.37 0.63 -10.51
CA SER A 32 -2.94 1.14 -11.76
C SER A 32 -4.46 1.19 -11.64
N VAL A 33 -5.05 2.36 -11.79
CA VAL A 33 -6.48 2.59 -11.60
C VAL A 33 -7.15 2.86 -12.94
N LYS A 34 -7.98 1.90 -13.41
CA LYS A 34 -8.72 2.02 -14.68
C LYS A 34 -9.97 2.87 -14.53
N ASP A 35 -10.70 2.70 -13.44
CA ASP A 35 -11.93 3.44 -13.13
C ASP A 35 -11.89 3.93 -11.69
N TRP A 36 -11.78 5.25 -11.53
CA TRP A 36 -11.74 5.91 -10.23
C TRP A 36 -13.06 5.84 -9.46
N ASN A 37 -14.19 5.61 -10.15
CA ASN A 37 -15.49 5.49 -9.51
C ASN A 37 -15.69 4.09 -8.91
N ALA A 38 -14.99 3.09 -9.42
CA ALA A 38 -15.06 1.72 -8.93
C ALA A 38 -14.14 1.46 -7.72
N HIS A 39 -13.36 2.45 -7.25
CA HIS A 39 -12.39 2.27 -6.17
C HIS A 39 -12.57 3.30 -5.06
N VAL A 40 -12.52 2.86 -3.80
CA VAL A 40 -12.68 3.71 -2.61
C VAL A 40 -11.39 3.86 -1.79
N PHE A 41 -10.32 3.16 -2.15
CA PHE A 41 -9.01 3.20 -1.48
C PHE A 41 -9.10 3.01 0.04
N HIS A 42 -9.74 1.91 0.45
CA HIS A 42 -9.75 1.51 1.85
C HIS A 42 -8.32 1.34 2.40
N ILE A 43 -7.44 0.76 1.58
CA ILE A 43 -5.98 0.68 1.76
C ILE A 43 -5.29 1.23 0.49
N PHE A 44 -4.02 1.64 0.62
CA PHE A 44 -3.18 2.03 -0.52
C PHE A 44 -1.93 1.14 -0.56
N PRO A 45 -2.00 -0.03 -1.25
CA PRO A 45 -0.88 -0.95 -1.35
C PRO A 45 0.11 -0.49 -2.42
N ILE A 46 1.38 -0.58 -2.11
CA ILE A 46 2.49 -0.51 -3.08
C ILE A 46 3.20 -1.86 -3.13
N LEU A 47 3.97 -2.11 -4.18
CA LEU A 47 4.83 -3.29 -4.25
C LEU A 47 6.29 -2.85 -4.33
N CYS A 48 7.13 -3.49 -3.49
CA CYS A 48 8.56 -3.24 -3.39
C CYS A 48 9.29 -4.56 -3.10
N GLU A 49 10.28 -4.93 -3.92
CA GLU A 49 11.05 -6.17 -3.70
C GLU A 49 11.76 -6.16 -2.34
N ASN A 50 12.27 -4.99 -1.91
CA ASN A 50 12.90 -4.81 -0.61
C ASN A 50 11.91 -4.24 0.43
N ARG A 51 10.67 -4.77 0.46
CA ARG A 51 9.56 -4.31 1.29
C ARG A 51 9.93 -4.12 2.77
N ASP A 52 10.63 -5.07 3.39
CA ASP A 52 10.95 -5.02 4.81
C ASP A 52 11.99 -3.92 5.12
N GLU A 53 12.91 -3.65 4.18
CA GLU A 53 13.84 -2.53 4.30
C GLU A 53 13.10 -1.19 4.17
N LEU A 54 12.18 -1.08 3.21
CA LEU A 54 11.35 0.10 3.05
C LEU A 54 10.50 0.36 4.29
N GLN A 55 9.86 -0.69 4.83
CA GLN A 55 9.05 -0.58 6.04
C GLN A 55 9.86 -0.05 7.23
N ARG A 56 11.06 -0.57 7.45
CA ARG A 56 11.95 -0.12 8.51
C ARG A 56 12.37 1.34 8.30
N TYR A 57 12.79 1.70 7.09
CA TYR A 57 13.17 3.07 6.75
C TYR A 57 12.04 4.07 7.00
N LEU A 58 10.81 3.73 6.60
CA LEU A 58 9.64 4.56 6.84
C LEU A 58 9.34 4.68 8.34
N ALA A 59 9.45 3.59 9.09
CA ALA A 59 9.26 3.59 10.55
C ALA A 59 10.31 4.44 11.29
N GLU A 60 11.57 4.41 10.86
CA GLU A 60 12.65 5.27 11.38
C GLU A 60 12.38 6.77 11.12
N ASN A 61 11.57 7.09 10.12
CA ASN A 61 11.11 8.44 9.79
C ASN A 61 9.66 8.70 10.27
N GLU A 62 9.20 8.01 11.30
CA GLU A 62 7.90 8.19 11.95
C GLU A 62 6.68 7.88 11.07
N VAL A 63 6.86 7.16 9.96
CA VAL A 63 5.79 6.71 9.07
C VAL A 63 5.46 5.24 9.32
N GLN A 64 4.28 4.98 9.92
CA GLN A 64 3.80 3.63 10.16
C GLN A 64 3.12 3.04 8.92
N THR A 65 3.50 1.82 8.57
CA THR A 65 2.96 1.07 7.44
C THR A 65 2.50 -0.32 7.87
N ILE A 66 1.64 -0.94 7.08
CA ILE A 66 1.05 -2.25 7.41
C ILE A 66 1.22 -3.19 6.22
N ILE A 67 1.47 -4.47 6.49
CA ILE A 67 1.50 -5.52 5.48
C ILE A 67 0.15 -6.24 5.46
N HIS A 68 -0.56 -6.22 4.33
CA HIS A 68 -1.87 -6.86 4.15
C HIS A 68 -1.80 -7.97 3.07
N TYR A 69 -1.37 -9.21 3.38
CA TYR A 69 -0.94 -9.79 4.67
C TYR A 69 0.38 -10.54 4.46
N PRO A 70 1.20 -10.84 5.50
CA PRO A 70 2.53 -11.43 5.31
C PRO A 70 2.48 -12.88 4.82
N ILE A 71 1.41 -13.62 5.12
CA ILE A 71 1.24 -15.03 4.76
C ILE A 71 0.09 -15.18 3.78
N PRO A 72 0.33 -15.66 2.54
CA PRO A 72 -0.73 -15.89 1.58
C PRO A 72 -1.69 -17.01 2.04
N PRO A 73 -2.99 -16.96 1.66
CA PRO A 73 -4.01 -17.89 2.17
C PRO A 73 -3.65 -19.36 2.08
N HIS A 74 -3.10 -19.81 0.95
CA HIS A 74 -2.73 -21.21 0.73
C HIS A 74 -1.51 -21.66 1.57
N ARG A 75 -0.82 -20.74 2.25
CA ARG A 75 0.30 -21.03 3.16
C ARG A 75 -0.07 -20.91 4.64
N GLN A 76 -1.31 -20.53 4.94
CA GLN A 76 -1.78 -20.42 6.32
C GLN A 76 -2.00 -21.80 6.94
N GLU A 77 -1.82 -21.89 8.25
CA GLU A 77 -1.91 -23.16 8.99
C GLU A 77 -3.29 -23.83 8.87
N CYS A 78 -4.36 -23.05 8.79
CA CYS A 78 -5.72 -23.55 8.62
C CYS A 78 -5.97 -24.20 7.25
N TYR A 79 -5.09 -23.99 6.26
CA TYR A 79 -5.19 -24.55 4.91
C TYR A 79 -4.01 -25.45 4.57
N LYS A 80 -3.57 -26.31 5.51
CA LYS A 80 -2.40 -27.20 5.34
C LYS A 80 -2.42 -28.03 4.08
N ASP A 81 -3.59 -28.50 3.66
CA ASP A 81 -3.76 -29.31 2.45
C ASP A 81 -3.46 -28.54 1.15
N TRP A 82 -3.36 -27.19 1.22
CA TRP A 82 -3.06 -26.33 0.09
C TRP A 82 -1.61 -25.85 0.04
N ASN A 83 -0.81 -26.20 1.04
CA ASN A 83 0.57 -25.69 1.15
C ASN A 83 1.47 -26.10 -0.02
N ASP A 84 1.15 -27.20 -0.72
CA ASP A 84 1.91 -27.66 -1.89
C ASP A 84 1.51 -26.92 -3.19
N ILE A 85 0.42 -26.17 -3.18
CA ILE A 85 -0.02 -25.38 -4.34
C ILE A 85 0.97 -24.22 -4.54
N LYS A 86 1.43 -24.06 -5.80
CA LYS A 86 2.31 -22.96 -6.18
C LYS A 86 1.49 -21.86 -6.86
N LEU A 87 1.46 -20.70 -6.23
CA LEU A 87 0.77 -19.50 -6.74
C LEU A 87 1.77 -18.33 -6.82
N PRO A 88 2.66 -18.33 -7.83
CA PRO A 88 3.82 -17.43 -7.86
C PRO A 88 3.44 -15.95 -7.85
N ILE A 89 2.34 -15.55 -8.49
CA ILE A 89 1.86 -14.17 -8.48
C ILE A 89 1.38 -13.79 -7.08
N THR A 90 0.57 -14.63 -6.45
CA THR A 90 0.06 -14.40 -5.09
C THR A 90 1.22 -14.34 -4.09
N GLU A 91 2.13 -15.31 -4.14
CA GLU A 91 3.30 -15.39 -3.26
C GLU A 91 4.17 -14.13 -3.39
N ARG A 92 4.42 -13.67 -4.63
CA ARG A 92 5.14 -12.43 -4.88
C ARG A 92 4.43 -11.20 -4.32
N ILE A 93 3.12 -11.06 -4.52
CA ILE A 93 2.35 -9.94 -3.98
C ILE A 93 2.48 -9.91 -2.46
N HIS A 94 2.31 -11.04 -1.77
CA HIS A 94 2.46 -11.10 -0.31
C HIS A 94 3.88 -10.82 0.18
N ALA A 95 4.90 -11.11 -0.64
CA ALA A 95 6.29 -10.79 -0.31
C ALA A 95 6.61 -9.30 -0.49
N GLU A 96 6.02 -8.64 -1.48
CA GLU A 96 6.36 -7.28 -1.90
C GLU A 96 5.39 -6.20 -1.38
N GLU A 97 4.16 -6.57 -0.96
CA GLU A 97 3.11 -5.62 -0.59
C GLU A 97 3.45 -4.85 0.69
N LEU A 98 3.26 -3.54 0.65
CA LEU A 98 3.28 -2.63 1.79
C LEU A 98 2.18 -1.58 1.63
N SER A 99 1.29 -1.48 2.60
CA SER A 99 0.22 -0.48 2.60
C SER A 99 0.67 0.82 3.25
N LEU A 100 0.65 1.91 2.48
CA LEU A 100 0.94 3.26 2.94
C LEU A 100 -0.24 3.86 3.72
N PRO A 101 0.02 4.85 4.61
CA PRO A 101 -1.03 5.54 5.33
C PRO A 101 -2.05 6.18 4.39
N ILE A 102 -3.31 5.88 4.60
CA ILE A 102 -4.43 6.52 3.88
C ILE A 102 -5.65 6.63 4.79
N SER A 103 -6.23 7.82 4.87
CA SER A 103 -7.44 8.05 5.65
C SER A 103 -8.16 9.30 5.15
N PRO A 104 -9.44 9.53 5.51
CA PRO A 104 -10.15 10.76 5.15
C PRO A 104 -9.56 12.03 5.79
N VAL A 105 -8.74 11.87 6.83
CA VAL A 105 -8.24 12.99 7.65
C VAL A 105 -6.73 13.22 7.52
N ILE A 106 -6.02 12.39 6.75
CA ILE A 106 -4.59 12.62 6.50
C ILE A 106 -4.39 13.88 5.68
N SER A 107 -3.42 14.71 6.05
CA SER A 107 -3.17 15.96 5.37
C SER A 107 -2.39 15.73 4.05
N SER A 108 -2.58 16.65 3.09
CA SER A 108 -1.77 16.67 1.86
C SER A 108 -0.29 16.87 2.15
N HIS A 109 0.05 17.57 3.22
CA HIS A 109 1.43 17.75 3.69
C HIS A 109 2.05 16.42 4.11
N ASP A 110 1.33 15.60 4.90
CA ASP A 110 1.83 14.30 5.35
C ASP A 110 2.01 13.33 4.17
N ILE A 111 1.08 13.35 3.20
CA ILE A 111 1.21 12.57 1.97
C ILE A 111 2.48 12.98 1.19
N ASN A 112 2.73 14.29 1.02
CA ASN A 112 3.92 14.78 0.34
C ASN A 112 5.20 14.37 1.07
N PHE A 113 5.21 14.45 2.40
CA PHE A 113 6.35 13.99 3.20
C PHE A 113 6.65 12.51 2.98
N ILE A 114 5.63 11.66 2.95
CA ILE A 114 5.78 10.22 2.67
C ILE A 114 6.33 10.00 1.24
N ILE A 115 5.81 10.74 0.26
CA ILE A 115 6.28 10.68 -1.13
C ILE A 115 7.76 11.06 -1.22
N GLU A 116 8.18 12.15 -0.58
CA GLU A 116 9.56 12.59 -0.55
C GLU A 116 10.49 11.54 0.08
N LEU A 117 10.09 10.93 1.20
CA LEU A 117 10.85 9.85 1.81
C LEU A 117 11.04 8.66 0.86
N ILE A 118 9.98 8.24 0.20
CA ILE A 118 10.03 7.11 -0.74
C ILE A 118 10.92 7.44 -1.94
N ASN A 119 10.79 8.64 -2.52
CA ASN A 119 11.56 9.05 -3.69
C ASN A 119 13.05 9.25 -3.38
N ASN A 120 13.39 9.70 -2.17
CA ASN A 120 14.77 9.87 -1.72
C ASN A 120 15.43 8.59 -1.19
N LYS A 121 14.67 7.49 -1.02
CA LYS A 121 15.22 6.21 -0.57
C LYS A 121 16.18 5.63 -1.61
N THR A 122 17.44 5.53 -1.26
CA THR A 122 18.47 4.79 -2.01
C THR A 122 18.57 3.36 -1.51
N TRP A 123 18.83 2.42 -2.41
CA TRP A 123 18.82 0.98 -2.15
C TRP A 123 20.22 0.38 -2.27
#